data_a242eac28c4cefab6b1beb7bf2b6b0c9
#
_entry.id   a242eac28c4cefab6b1beb7bf2b6b0c9
#
_cell.length_a   1.000
_cell.length_b   1.000
_cell.length_c   1.000
_cell.angle_alpha   90.00
_cell.angle_beta   90.00
_cell.angle_gamma   90.00
#
_symmetry.space_group_name_H-M   'P 1'
#
loop_
_entity.id
_entity.type
_entity.pdbx_description
1 polymer ?
#
loop_
_entity_poly.entity_id
_entity_poly.type
_entity_poly.pdbx_seq_one_letter_code
_entity_poly.pdbx_strand_id
1 'polypeptide(L)'
;SKNNPEKKMFVHINSGHFEIIVVQNQKLVLFNSFDYTTPEDFLYYILFTAEQLGLNPEEFPLELIGKIDAESEYYQLAYKYIRNVSLLDVSDLQAKNNFSYTTNLF
;
A
#
# COMPACT_ATOMS: atom_id res chain seq x y z
N SER A 1 -20.82 4.55 -2.88
CA SER A 1 -21.72 5.55 -3.39
C SER A 1 -20.99 6.51 -4.32
N LYS A 2 -21.67 6.97 -5.34
CA LYS A 2 -21.07 7.87 -6.30
C LYS A 2 -20.71 9.21 -5.70
N ASN A 3 -21.41 9.61 -4.66
CA ASN A 3 -21.23 10.92 -4.07
C ASN A 3 -20.19 10.92 -2.97
N ASN A 4 -19.68 9.76 -2.60
CA ASN A 4 -18.68 9.64 -1.56
C ASN A 4 -17.39 9.15 -2.19
N PRO A 5 -16.33 9.96 -2.16
CA PRO A 5 -15.06 9.51 -2.70
C PRO A 5 -14.61 8.25 -1.97
N GLU A 6 -14.06 7.34 -2.72
CA GLU A 6 -13.56 6.09 -2.20
C GLU A 6 -12.27 6.32 -1.43
N LYS A 7 -12.13 5.65 -0.30
CA LYS A 7 -10.86 5.67 0.40
C LYS A 7 -9.90 4.76 -0.33
N LYS A 8 -8.67 5.23 -0.50
CA LYS A 8 -7.62 4.45 -1.13
C LYS A 8 -6.49 4.24 -0.15
N MET A 9 -5.97 3.02 -0.12
CA MET A 9 -4.86 2.68 0.77
C MET A 9 -3.60 2.53 -0.05
N PHE A 10 -2.54 3.21 0.40
CA PHE A 10 -1.20 3.05 -0.14
C PHE A 10 -0.36 2.39 0.92
N VAL A 11 0.46 1.42 0.53
CA VAL A 11 1.38 0.78 1.45
C VAL A 11 2.78 0.89 0.88
N HIS A 12 3.63 1.62 1.57
CA HIS A 12 5.01 1.81 1.17
C HIS A 12 5.87 0.80 1.91
N ILE A 13 6.48 -0.10 1.18
CA ILE A 13 7.22 -1.22 1.75
C ILE A 13 8.69 -0.92 1.79
N ASN A 14 9.27 -1.02 2.98
CA ASN A 14 10.69 -0.84 3.21
C ASN A 14 11.25 -2.11 3.84
N SER A 15 12.56 -2.15 4.01
CA SER A 15 13.20 -3.28 4.66
C SER A 15 12.83 -3.29 6.13
N GLY A 16 12.08 -4.29 6.55
CA GLY A 16 11.74 -4.48 7.95
C GLY A 16 10.59 -3.65 8.47
N HIS A 17 10.07 -2.70 7.67
CA HIS A 17 8.90 -1.94 8.09
C HIS A 17 8.14 -1.45 6.88
N PHE A 18 6.91 -1.01 7.09
CA PHE A 18 6.10 -0.44 6.04
C PHE A 18 5.19 0.64 6.62
N GLU A 19 4.76 1.54 5.75
CA GLU A 19 3.83 2.61 6.12
C GLU A 19 2.51 2.39 5.42
N ILE A 20 1.43 2.56 6.16
CA ILE A 20 0.08 2.52 5.60
C ILE A 20 -0.44 3.94 5.56
N ILE A 21 -0.87 4.37 4.39
CA ILE A 21 -1.38 5.71 4.16
C ILE A 21 -2.76 5.56 3.54
N VAL A 22 -3.77 6.12 4.17
CA VAL A 22 -5.12 6.08 3.63
C VAL A 22 -5.56 7.49 3.30
N VAL A 23 -6.06 7.66 2.08
CA VAL A 23 -6.45 8.96 1.55
C VAL A 23 -7.90 8.89 1.08
N GLN A 24 -8.64 9.95 1.31
CA GLN A 24 -9.98 10.10 0.79
C GLN A 24 -10.16 11.53 0.33
N ASN A 25 -10.57 11.70 -0.92
CA ASN A 25 -10.80 13.04 -1.47
C ASN A 25 -9.56 13.92 -1.33
N GLN A 26 -8.39 13.32 -1.61
CA GLN A 26 -7.09 14.00 -1.57
C GLN A 26 -6.69 14.49 -0.18
N LYS A 27 -7.33 13.96 0.85
CA LYS A 27 -6.99 14.28 2.23
C LYS A 27 -6.53 13.04 2.95
N LEU A 28 -5.56 13.24 3.83
CA LEU A 28 -5.04 12.14 4.62
C LEU A 28 -6.05 11.73 5.67
N VAL A 29 -6.42 10.45 5.66
CA VAL A 29 -7.32 9.88 6.65
C VAL A 29 -6.53 9.20 7.77
N LEU A 30 -5.44 8.50 7.38
CA LEU A 30 -4.65 7.74 8.34
C LEU A 30 -3.23 7.60 7.82
N PHE A 31 -2.27 7.71 8.71
CA PHE A 31 -0.88 7.38 8.43
C PHE A 31 -0.38 6.56 9.61
N ASN A 32 0.19 5.40 9.33
CA ASN A 32 0.73 4.55 10.38
C ASN A 32 1.93 3.78 9.85
N SER A 33 2.80 3.38 10.76
CA SER A 33 4.01 2.66 10.41
C SER A 33 4.09 1.41 11.27
N PHE A 34 4.47 0.30 10.67
CA PHE A 34 4.53 -0.97 11.36
C PHE A 34 5.82 -1.69 11.03
N ASP A 35 6.38 -2.38 12.02
CA ASP A 35 7.47 -3.31 11.78
C ASP A 35 6.86 -4.67 11.42
N TYR A 36 7.58 -5.43 10.62
CA TYR A 36 7.12 -6.76 10.26
C TYR A 36 8.31 -7.69 10.10
N THR A 37 8.08 -8.98 10.29
CA THR A 37 9.09 -10.00 10.07
C THR A 37 8.65 -11.00 9.02
N THR A 38 7.36 -11.15 8.77
CA THR A 38 6.85 -12.12 7.81
C THR A 38 5.84 -11.46 6.88
N PRO A 39 5.62 -12.04 5.68
CA PRO A 39 4.55 -11.55 4.81
C PRO A 39 3.18 -11.61 5.47
N GLU A 40 2.96 -12.59 6.34
CA GLU A 40 1.68 -12.72 7.04
C GLU A 40 1.46 -11.56 8.00
N ASP A 41 2.50 -11.09 8.68
CA ASP A 41 2.40 -9.90 9.54
C ASP A 41 1.96 -8.69 8.71
N PHE A 42 2.59 -8.53 7.56
CA PHE A 42 2.29 -7.45 6.64
C PHE A 42 0.82 -7.46 6.24
N LEU A 43 0.32 -8.61 5.82
CA LEU A 43 -1.08 -8.74 5.44
C LEU A 43 -2.01 -8.48 6.61
N TYR A 44 -1.63 -8.98 7.80
CA TYR A 44 -2.44 -8.79 8.99
C TYR A 44 -2.68 -7.30 9.26
N TYR A 45 -1.62 -6.50 9.23
CA TYR A 45 -1.76 -5.08 9.52
C TYR A 45 -2.59 -4.35 8.47
N ILE A 46 -2.48 -4.75 7.21
CA ILE A 46 -3.29 -4.16 6.15
C ILE A 46 -4.78 -4.46 6.40
N LEU A 47 -5.09 -5.71 6.66
CA LEU A 47 -6.49 -6.10 6.88
C LEU A 47 -7.05 -5.53 8.18
N PHE A 48 -6.21 -5.44 9.22
CA PHE A 48 -6.61 -4.83 10.47
C PHE A 48 -6.96 -3.35 10.27
N THR A 49 -6.11 -2.63 9.54
CA THR A 49 -6.36 -1.22 9.24
C THR A 49 -7.64 -1.05 8.43
N ALA A 50 -7.83 -1.92 7.44
CA ALA A 50 -9.04 -1.87 6.63
C ALA A 50 -10.27 -2.05 7.50
N GLU A 51 -10.23 -3.00 8.41
CA GLU A 51 -11.37 -3.25 9.30
C GLU A 51 -11.64 -2.05 10.19
N GLN A 52 -10.60 -1.43 10.73
CA GLN A 52 -10.74 -0.25 11.58
C GLN A 52 -11.42 0.90 10.85
N LEU A 53 -11.19 1.00 9.56
CA LEU A 53 -11.75 2.10 8.76
C LEU A 53 -13.01 1.70 8.01
N GLY A 54 -13.50 0.51 8.24
CA GLY A 54 -14.71 0.04 7.56
C GLY A 54 -14.52 -0.21 6.08
N LEU A 55 -13.31 -0.55 5.65
CA LEU A 55 -13.01 -0.80 4.24
C LEU A 55 -13.20 -2.28 3.92
N ASN A 56 -13.89 -2.52 2.81
CA ASN A 56 -14.17 -3.88 2.37
C ASN A 56 -13.06 -4.35 1.43
N PRO A 57 -12.39 -5.47 1.73
CA PRO A 57 -11.32 -5.98 0.85
C PRO A 57 -11.78 -6.29 -0.57
N GLU A 58 -13.08 -6.45 -0.77
CA GLU A 58 -13.62 -6.66 -2.12
C GLU A 58 -13.74 -5.35 -2.90
N GLU A 59 -13.56 -4.22 -2.24
CA GLU A 59 -13.88 -2.94 -2.87
C GLU A 59 -12.75 -1.93 -2.86
N PHE A 60 -12.07 -1.75 -1.72
CA PHE A 60 -11.14 -0.64 -1.65
C PHE A 60 -9.90 -0.90 -2.51
N PRO A 61 -9.37 0.15 -3.15
CA PRO A 61 -8.13 0.02 -3.90
C PRO A 61 -6.92 0.07 -2.97
N LEU A 62 -5.99 -0.83 -3.20
CA LEU A 62 -4.73 -0.90 -2.47
C LEU A 62 -3.60 -0.77 -3.47
N GLU A 63 -2.69 0.16 -3.22
CA GLU A 63 -1.50 0.27 -4.06
C GLU A 63 -0.26 0.02 -3.21
N LEU A 64 0.54 -0.96 -3.63
CA LEU A 64 1.80 -1.27 -2.98
C LEU A 64 2.92 -0.52 -3.68
N ILE A 65 3.74 0.17 -2.91
CA ILE A 65 4.82 1.00 -3.43
C ILE A 65 6.13 0.52 -2.83
N GLY A 66 7.13 0.27 -3.66
CA GLY A 66 8.43 -0.15 -3.16
C GLY A 66 9.25 -0.84 -4.22
N LYS A 67 10.38 -1.39 -3.81
CA LYS A 67 11.24 -2.16 -4.70
C LYS A 67 10.77 -3.60 -4.71
N ILE A 68 9.58 -3.81 -5.24
CA ILE A 68 8.96 -5.12 -5.31
C ILE A 68 8.32 -5.27 -6.68
N ASP A 69 8.12 -6.52 -7.10
CA ASP A 69 7.45 -6.81 -8.35
C ASP A 69 6.33 -7.82 -8.12
N ALA A 70 5.70 -8.24 -9.21
CA ALA A 70 4.55 -9.14 -9.11
C ALA A 70 4.92 -10.53 -8.59
N GLU A 71 6.20 -10.86 -8.57
CA GLU A 71 6.67 -12.15 -8.05
C GLU A 71 6.88 -12.11 -6.54
N SER A 72 6.83 -10.93 -5.94
CA SER A 72 7.05 -10.78 -4.51
C SER A 72 5.99 -11.50 -3.70
N GLU A 73 6.40 -12.14 -2.60
CA GLU A 73 5.47 -12.77 -1.68
C GLU A 73 4.47 -11.77 -1.12
N TYR A 74 4.90 -10.53 -0.91
CA TYR A 74 4.02 -9.49 -0.36
C TYR A 74 2.90 -9.17 -1.33
N TYR A 75 3.26 -9.00 -2.61
CA TYR A 75 2.26 -8.72 -3.63
C TYR A 75 1.32 -9.93 -3.80
N GLN A 76 1.87 -11.14 -3.87
CA GLN A 76 1.08 -12.34 -4.07
C GLN A 76 0.09 -12.53 -2.94
N LEU A 77 0.54 -12.31 -1.71
CA LEU A 77 -0.31 -12.50 -0.54
C LEU A 77 -1.42 -11.44 -0.51
N ALA A 78 -1.06 -10.19 -0.77
CA ALA A 78 -2.07 -9.12 -0.82
C ALA A 78 -3.10 -9.40 -1.89
N TYR A 79 -2.65 -9.80 -3.06
CA TYR A 79 -3.53 -10.07 -4.20
C TYR A 79 -4.50 -11.21 -3.90
N LYS A 80 -4.10 -12.15 -3.08
CA LYS A 80 -4.94 -13.28 -2.72
C LYS A 80 -6.14 -12.87 -1.87
N TYR A 81 -5.97 -11.86 -1.01
CA TYR A 81 -7.00 -11.49 -0.05
C TYR A 81 -7.67 -10.16 -0.34
N ILE A 82 -7.10 -9.33 -1.20
CA ILE A 82 -7.64 -8.01 -1.52
C ILE A 82 -7.84 -7.95 -3.02
N ARG A 83 -9.04 -7.57 -3.42
CA ARG A 83 -9.44 -7.68 -4.82
C ARG A 83 -8.72 -6.69 -5.74
N ASN A 84 -8.59 -5.45 -5.32
CA ASN A 84 -8.09 -4.38 -6.19
C ASN A 84 -6.70 -3.93 -5.75
N VAL A 85 -5.69 -4.70 -6.13
CA VAL A 85 -4.31 -4.41 -5.77
C VAL A 85 -3.55 -3.95 -6.99
N SER A 86 -2.83 -2.83 -6.87
CA SER A 86 -1.92 -2.36 -7.89
C SER A 86 -0.52 -2.24 -7.30
N LEU A 87 0.46 -2.11 -8.17
CA LEU A 87 1.87 -2.14 -7.77
C LEU A 87 2.62 -1.01 -8.45
N LEU A 88 3.37 -0.26 -7.67
CA LEU A 88 4.29 0.73 -8.20
C LEU A 88 5.70 0.37 -7.77
N ASP A 89 6.51 -0.11 -8.72
CA ASP A 89 7.88 -0.50 -8.45
C ASP A 89 8.78 0.70 -8.63
N VAL A 90 9.22 1.28 -7.51
CA VAL A 90 10.02 2.50 -7.56
C VAL A 90 11.41 2.30 -8.13
N SER A 91 11.87 1.05 -8.25
CA SER A 91 13.15 0.77 -8.91
C SER A 91 13.14 1.27 -10.34
N ASP A 92 12.05 1.05 -11.04
CA ASP A 92 11.91 1.50 -12.43
C ASP A 92 11.92 3.01 -12.52
N LEU A 93 11.25 3.67 -11.60
CA LEU A 93 11.22 5.12 -11.60
C LEU A 93 12.61 5.70 -11.41
N GLN A 94 13.35 5.17 -10.46
CA GLN A 94 14.70 5.63 -10.18
C GLN A 94 15.62 5.40 -11.37
N ALA A 95 15.50 4.24 -12.00
CA ALA A 95 16.32 3.91 -13.16
C ALA A 95 16.05 4.86 -14.33
N LYS A 96 14.78 5.19 -14.55
CA LYS A 96 14.40 6.03 -15.67
C LYS A 96 14.83 7.46 -15.49
N ASN A 97 14.73 7.98 -14.31
CA ASN A 97 14.92 9.39 -14.08
C ASN A 97 16.26 9.75 -13.50
N ASN A 98 16.96 8.77 -13.00
CA ASN A 98 18.32 8.94 -12.52
C ASN A 98 18.48 10.10 -11.55
N PHE A 99 17.54 10.26 -10.66
CA PHE A 99 17.68 11.24 -9.60
C PHE A 99 16.95 10.76 -8.38
N SER A 100 17.24 11.41 -7.29
CA SER A 100 16.71 10.98 -6.00
C SER A 100 15.33 11.53 -5.80
N TYR A 101 14.36 10.69 -6.06
CA TYR A 101 13.05 11.11 -5.82
C TYR A 101 12.52 10.72 -4.51
N THR A 102 13.19 9.88 -3.75
CA THR A 102 12.66 9.36 -2.51
C THR A 102 12.37 10.44 -1.51
N THR A 103 13.09 11.55 -1.60
CA THR A 103 12.84 12.66 -0.71
C THR A 103 11.59 13.42 -1.07
N ASN A 104 11.05 13.20 -2.26
CA ASN A 104 9.91 13.95 -2.74
C ASN A 104 8.67 13.11 -2.92
N LEU A 105 8.72 11.84 -2.57
CA LEU A 105 7.58 10.97 -2.74
C LEU A 105 6.46 11.27 -1.77
N PHE A 106 6.80 11.72 -0.62
CA PHE A 106 5.83 12.03 0.42
C PHE A 106 6.16 13.40 1.08
#